data_7441ac5f4fd9223b639ae47ed519a1f4
#
_entry.id   7441ac5f4fd9223b639ae47ed519a1f4
#
_cell.length_a   1.000
_cell.length_b   1.000
_cell.length_c   1.000
_cell.angle_alpha   90.00
_cell.angle_beta   90.00
_cell.angle_gamma   90.00
#
_symmetry.space_group_name_H-M   'P 1'
#
loop_
_entity.id
_entity.type
_entity.pdbx_description
1 polymer ?
#
loop_
_entity_poly.entity_id
_entity_poly.type
_entity_poly.pdbx_seq_one_letter_code
_entity_poly.pdbx_strand_id
1 'polypeptide(L)'
;MSERAEPEGDGEYADAATPTEGDDRRVPEELPPEIREAVPDYDDEYLDRVSDRLMYSYDLDRDVAVDGERFEMTAEMRVRNQKQFLHPALSYADHDMMEFLFARRVSTPSVGELERLVAFAHGVADDRVEGHEQHYGTDVTVVLVADRIPESVADFVDGFRDRTLLKFGYYGHYEVNLIVVAPDDEELVASEAAGVAGAFRLWERVDPPDEGFFSRLAKRFWR
;
A
#
# COMPACT_ATOMS: atom_id res chain seq x y z
N MET A 1 9.80 69.58 37.18
CA MET A 1 9.56 68.87 38.41
C MET A 1 8.98 67.56 38.02
N SER A 2 9.65 66.69 38.21
CA SER A 2 9.99 65.36 38.77
C SER A 2 9.86 64.33 37.65
N GLU A 3 10.89 63.80 37.15
CA GLU A 3 11.85 62.82 37.70
C GLU A 3 11.25 61.43 38.00
N ARG A 4 11.86 60.45 37.30
CA ARG A 4 12.18 59.07 37.65
C ARG A 4 11.39 58.04 36.92
N ALA A 5 11.95 57.01 36.49
CA ALA A 5 13.28 56.34 36.44
C ALA A 5 13.02 55.02 35.73
N GLU A 6 13.88 54.59 34.92
CA GLU A 6 13.94 53.20 34.42
C GLU A 6 14.31 52.23 35.56
N PRO A 7 13.98 50.94 35.38
CA PRO A 7 15.04 49.98 35.52
C PRO A 7 15.14 49.00 34.34
N GLU A 8 16.38 48.83 33.97
CA GLU A 8 16.90 47.71 33.19
C GLU A 8 16.51 46.39 33.83
N GLY A 9 16.12 45.46 32.94
CA GLY A 9 15.91 44.05 33.30
C GLY A 9 16.51 43.19 32.17
N ASP A 10 17.73 42.74 32.42
CA ASP A 10 18.39 41.69 31.64
C ASP A 10 17.52 40.46 31.57
N GLY A 11 17.01 40.14 30.39
CA GLY A 11 16.32 38.91 30.08
C GLY A 11 17.19 38.06 29.14
N GLU A 12 17.90 37.17 29.76
CA GLU A 12 18.68 36.06 29.28
C GLU A 12 17.98 35.37 28.09
N TYR A 13 18.59 35.48 26.91
CA TYR A 13 18.17 34.70 25.74
C TYR A 13 18.54 33.24 26.00
N ALA A 14 17.54 32.47 26.40
CA ALA A 14 17.61 31.02 26.44
C ALA A 14 17.87 30.49 25.06
N ASP A 15 18.99 29.83 24.93
CA ASP A 15 19.51 29.03 23.85
C ASP A 15 18.39 28.19 23.21
N ALA A 16 18.08 28.50 21.96
CA ALA A 16 17.14 27.69 21.18
C ALA A 16 17.83 26.37 20.81
N ALA A 17 17.45 25.35 21.54
CA ALA A 17 17.85 23.98 21.28
C ALA A 17 17.50 23.62 19.81
N THR A 18 18.53 23.31 19.05
CA THR A 18 18.46 22.68 17.72
C THR A 18 17.56 21.46 17.79
N PRO A 19 16.57 21.30 16.88
CA PRO A 19 15.82 20.05 16.83
C PRO A 19 16.76 18.93 16.39
N THR A 20 16.94 17.97 17.26
CA THR A 20 17.62 16.71 16.95
C THR A 20 16.84 16.00 15.84
N GLU A 21 17.48 15.74 14.71
CA GLU A 21 17.05 14.73 13.75
C GLU A 21 16.94 13.41 14.50
N GLY A 22 15.72 12.97 14.74
CA GLY A 22 15.48 11.77 15.49
C GLY A 22 14.07 11.27 15.27
N ASP A 23 14.01 10.13 14.59
CA ASP A 23 12.99 9.12 14.78
C ASP A 23 11.54 9.57 14.52
N ASP A 24 11.16 9.63 13.27
CA ASP A 24 9.76 9.83 12.85
C ASP A 24 8.98 8.49 12.87
N ARG A 25 9.23 7.66 13.89
CA ARG A 25 8.39 6.52 14.23
C ARG A 25 7.13 7.03 14.92
N ARG A 26 6.23 7.58 14.14
CA ARG A 26 4.85 7.79 14.59
C ARG A 26 4.00 6.58 14.22
N VAL A 27 4.28 5.45 14.88
CA VAL A 27 3.19 4.51 15.15
C VAL A 27 2.21 5.30 16.03
N PRO A 28 0.96 5.49 15.61
CA PRO A 28 0.00 6.17 16.47
C PRO A 28 -0.02 5.45 17.83
N GLU A 29 0.26 6.17 18.91
CA GLU A 29 0.34 5.67 20.28
C GLU A 29 -1.00 5.06 20.78
N GLU A 30 -2.02 5.08 19.91
CA GLU A 30 -3.42 4.73 20.18
C GLU A 30 -3.89 3.42 19.55
N LEU A 31 -3.00 2.63 18.91
CA LEU A 31 -3.40 1.32 18.40
C LEU A 31 -3.72 0.36 19.55
N PRO A 32 -4.88 -0.32 19.53
CA PRO A 32 -5.16 -1.38 20.47
C PRO A 32 -4.03 -2.42 20.48
N PRO A 33 -3.64 -2.92 21.68
CA PRO A 33 -2.55 -3.90 21.81
C PRO A 33 -2.74 -5.12 20.89
N GLU A 34 -3.97 -5.54 20.68
CA GLU A 34 -4.35 -6.68 19.85
C GLU A 34 -3.97 -6.47 18.37
N ILE A 35 -4.02 -5.22 17.86
CA ILE A 35 -3.61 -4.90 16.49
C ILE A 35 -2.09 -4.87 16.38
N ARG A 36 -1.40 -4.32 17.39
CA ARG A 36 0.08 -4.32 17.43
C ARG A 36 0.66 -5.73 17.46
N GLU A 37 0.03 -6.63 18.21
CA GLU A 37 0.47 -8.03 18.32
C GLU A 37 0.18 -8.83 17.05
N ALA A 38 -0.75 -8.38 16.20
CA ALA A 38 -1.12 -9.04 14.95
C ALA A 38 -0.26 -8.61 13.75
N VAL A 39 0.44 -7.46 13.82
CA VAL A 39 1.33 -7.00 12.76
C VAL A 39 2.70 -7.64 12.91
N PRO A 40 3.21 -8.35 11.89
CA PRO A 40 4.54 -8.93 11.95
C PRO A 40 5.63 -7.85 11.97
N ASP A 41 6.69 -8.06 12.77
CA ASP A 41 7.92 -7.28 12.66
C ASP A 41 8.72 -7.77 11.45
N TYR A 42 9.14 -6.89 10.57
CA TYR A 42 9.95 -7.22 9.40
C TYR A 42 11.43 -6.92 9.65
N ASP A 43 12.31 -7.84 9.27
CA ASP A 43 13.77 -7.64 9.38
C ASP A 43 14.27 -6.54 8.43
N ASP A 44 13.52 -6.23 7.38
CA ASP A 44 13.76 -5.15 6.44
C ASP A 44 13.09 -3.86 6.95
N GLU A 45 13.89 -2.85 7.35
CA GLU A 45 13.39 -1.59 7.90
C GLU A 45 12.43 -0.85 6.94
N TYR A 46 12.65 -0.94 5.63
CA TYR A 46 11.76 -0.32 4.66
C TYR A 46 10.40 -1.02 4.63
N LEU A 47 10.38 -2.37 4.57
CA LEU A 47 9.13 -3.14 4.59
C LEU A 47 8.40 -2.99 5.93
N ASP A 48 9.13 -2.90 7.03
CA ASP A 48 8.56 -2.63 8.36
C ASP A 48 7.80 -1.30 8.36
N ARG A 49 8.39 -0.24 7.82
CA ARG A 49 7.70 1.05 7.68
C ARG A 49 6.56 1.06 6.66
N VAL A 50 6.61 0.20 5.64
CA VAL A 50 5.49 0.00 4.71
C VAL A 50 4.35 -0.71 5.42
N SER A 51 4.64 -1.69 6.28
CA SER A 51 3.63 -2.40 7.06
C SER A 51 2.80 -1.46 7.94
N ASP A 52 3.42 -0.44 8.54
CA ASP A 52 2.73 0.62 9.29
C ASP A 52 1.64 1.36 8.48
N ARG A 53 1.84 1.46 7.17
CA ARG A 53 0.85 2.09 6.27
C ARG A 53 -0.24 1.13 5.80
N LEU A 54 0.04 -0.16 5.78
CA LEU A 54 -0.87 -1.20 5.29
C LEU A 54 -1.74 -1.81 6.40
N MET A 55 -1.25 -1.90 7.63
CA MET A 55 -1.86 -2.65 8.74
C MET A 55 -3.30 -2.27 9.08
N TYR A 56 -3.75 -1.08 8.72
CA TYR A 56 -5.14 -0.66 8.95
C TYR A 56 -6.15 -1.24 7.97
N SER A 57 -5.68 -1.77 6.84
CA SER A 57 -6.53 -2.21 5.74
C SER A 57 -6.21 -3.61 5.25
N TYR A 58 -5.04 -4.14 5.62
CA TYR A 58 -4.55 -5.43 5.16
C TYR A 58 -4.21 -6.35 6.33
N ASP A 59 -4.53 -7.62 6.16
CA ASP A 59 -3.96 -8.70 6.96
C ASP A 59 -2.56 -8.99 6.43
N LEU A 60 -1.54 -8.90 7.29
CA LEU A 60 -0.13 -8.94 6.91
C LEU A 60 0.52 -10.24 7.40
N ASP A 61 1.33 -10.86 6.53
CA ASP A 61 2.18 -12.00 6.88
C ASP A 61 3.61 -11.78 6.39
N ARG A 62 4.60 -12.38 7.07
CA ARG A 62 6.01 -12.30 6.71
C ARG A 62 6.58 -13.66 6.31
N ASP A 63 7.65 -13.62 5.48
CA ASP A 63 8.46 -14.79 5.11
C ASP A 63 7.64 -15.94 4.50
N VAL A 64 6.67 -15.60 3.66
CA VAL A 64 5.74 -16.56 3.08
C VAL A 64 6.29 -17.16 1.78
N ALA A 65 6.10 -18.45 1.60
CA ALA A 65 6.33 -19.13 0.33
C ALA A 65 5.00 -19.51 -0.32
N VAL A 66 4.77 -19.04 -1.54
CA VAL A 66 3.58 -19.32 -2.34
C VAL A 66 4.03 -19.82 -3.70
N ASP A 67 3.57 -20.98 -4.14
CA ASP A 67 3.84 -21.59 -5.45
C ASP A 67 5.34 -21.63 -5.84
N GLY A 68 6.20 -21.82 -4.82
CA GLY A 68 7.66 -21.90 -5.00
C GLY A 68 8.38 -20.56 -5.02
N GLU A 69 7.67 -19.44 -5.04
CA GLU A 69 8.22 -18.10 -4.86
C GLU A 69 8.21 -17.71 -3.37
N ARG A 70 9.22 -16.92 -2.96
CA ARG A 70 9.34 -16.42 -1.58
C ARG A 70 9.13 -14.91 -1.55
N PHE A 71 8.41 -14.45 -0.53
CA PHE A 71 8.12 -13.05 -0.30
C PHE A 71 8.39 -12.70 1.16
N GLU A 72 9.08 -11.60 1.40
CA GLU A 72 9.32 -11.06 2.73
C GLU A 72 8.03 -10.52 3.35
N MET A 73 7.12 -9.98 2.52
CA MET A 73 5.80 -9.49 2.94
C MET A 73 4.73 -10.01 2.01
N THR A 74 3.64 -10.51 2.59
CA THR A 74 2.37 -10.69 1.88
C THR A 74 1.27 -9.95 2.61
N ALA A 75 0.30 -9.44 1.87
CA ALA A 75 -0.84 -8.73 2.44
C ALA A 75 -2.13 -9.10 1.71
N GLU A 76 -3.21 -9.26 2.46
CA GLU A 76 -4.54 -9.52 1.92
C GLU A 76 -5.51 -8.45 2.41
N MET A 77 -6.25 -7.84 1.49
CA MET A 77 -7.35 -6.94 1.80
C MET A 77 -8.64 -7.49 1.22
N ARG A 78 -9.72 -7.45 2.03
CA ARG A 78 -11.05 -7.82 1.58
C ARG A 78 -12.06 -6.75 1.97
N VAL A 79 -12.69 -6.14 0.98
CA VAL A 79 -13.72 -5.12 1.20
C VAL A 79 -15.05 -5.64 0.73
N ARG A 80 -16.01 -5.73 1.66
CA ARG A 80 -17.42 -5.98 1.37
C ARG A 80 -18.20 -4.68 1.46
N ASN A 81 -18.74 -4.22 0.37
CA ASN A 81 -19.51 -2.99 0.34
C ASN A 81 -21.00 -3.31 0.30
N GLN A 82 -21.65 -3.27 1.48
CA GLN A 82 -23.12 -3.41 1.60
C GLN A 82 -23.75 -2.02 1.53
N LYS A 83 -24.36 -1.68 0.40
CA LYS A 83 -25.23 -0.49 0.33
C LYS A 83 -26.58 -0.82 0.97
N GLN A 84 -26.74 -0.44 2.24
CA GLN A 84 -28.05 -0.45 2.90
C GLN A 84 -28.87 0.72 2.36
N PHE A 85 -29.81 0.46 1.44
CA PHE A 85 -30.89 1.39 1.15
C PHE A 85 -31.98 1.31 2.23
N LEU A 86 -32.69 2.44 2.43
CA LEU A 86 -33.73 2.64 3.45
C LEU A 86 -34.87 1.60 3.44
N HIS A 87 -34.82 0.59 2.60
CA HIS A 87 -35.84 -0.48 2.53
C HIS A 87 -35.16 -1.86 2.42
N PRO A 88 -35.42 -2.80 3.36
CA PRO A 88 -34.77 -4.14 3.38
C PRO A 88 -34.99 -4.99 2.12
N ALA A 89 -36.00 -4.65 1.29
CA ALA A 89 -36.32 -5.35 0.04
C ALA A 89 -35.52 -4.84 -1.19
N LEU A 90 -34.66 -3.83 -1.02
CA LEU A 90 -33.89 -3.19 -2.08
C LEU A 90 -32.38 -3.26 -1.80
N SER A 91 -31.87 -4.38 -1.25
CA SER A 91 -30.44 -4.62 -1.22
C SER A 91 -29.98 -4.99 -2.63
N TYR A 92 -29.58 -3.98 -3.38
CA TYR A 92 -28.92 -4.12 -4.66
C TYR A 92 -27.41 -3.95 -4.46
N ALA A 93 -26.69 -5.02 -4.82
CA ALA A 93 -25.24 -5.11 -4.97
C ALA A 93 -24.40 -5.09 -3.67
N ASP A 94 -24.25 -6.26 -3.06
CA ASP A 94 -23.03 -6.59 -2.34
C ASP A 94 -21.92 -6.72 -3.39
N HIS A 95 -20.88 -5.91 -3.28
CA HIS A 95 -19.70 -6.02 -4.13
C HIS A 95 -18.52 -6.41 -3.25
N ASP A 96 -17.96 -7.58 -3.52
CA ASP A 96 -16.73 -8.05 -2.90
C ASP A 96 -15.53 -7.61 -3.75
N MET A 97 -14.60 -6.92 -3.11
CA MET A 97 -13.30 -6.56 -3.67
C MET A 97 -12.21 -7.19 -2.84
N MET A 98 -11.20 -7.72 -3.50
CA MET A 98 -10.05 -8.34 -2.86
C MET A 98 -8.76 -7.78 -3.45
N GLU A 99 -7.72 -7.70 -2.63
CA GLU A 99 -6.36 -7.44 -3.09
C GLU A 99 -5.40 -8.40 -2.40
N PHE A 100 -4.55 -9.04 -3.19
CA PHE A 100 -3.42 -9.84 -2.75
C PHE A 100 -2.14 -9.12 -3.13
N LEU A 101 -1.29 -8.86 -2.16
CA LEU A 101 -0.02 -8.18 -2.36
C LEU A 101 1.14 -9.12 -1.99
N PHE A 102 2.16 -9.12 -2.82
CA PHE A 102 3.36 -9.94 -2.66
C PHE A 102 4.59 -9.07 -2.85
N ALA A 103 5.32 -8.79 -1.77
CA ALA A 103 6.51 -7.94 -1.81
C ALA A 103 7.78 -8.73 -1.47
N ARG A 104 8.84 -8.49 -2.23
CA ARG A 104 10.17 -9.04 -1.97
C ARG A 104 11.28 -8.09 -2.35
N ARG A 105 12.43 -8.25 -1.69
CA ARG A 105 13.64 -7.50 -2.04
C ARG A 105 14.45 -8.21 -3.14
N VAL A 106 15.00 -7.41 -4.04
CA VAL A 106 15.90 -7.85 -5.09
C VAL A 106 17.01 -6.81 -5.28
N SER A 107 18.23 -7.21 -5.63
CA SER A 107 19.29 -6.23 -5.87
C SER A 107 19.09 -5.45 -7.16
N THR A 108 18.76 -6.13 -8.25
CA THR A 108 18.51 -5.49 -9.56
C THR A 108 17.45 -6.29 -10.29
N PRO A 109 16.24 -5.75 -10.44
CA PRO A 109 15.16 -6.41 -11.15
C PRO A 109 15.42 -6.50 -12.66
N SER A 110 14.80 -7.47 -13.30
CA SER A 110 14.84 -7.63 -14.75
C SER A 110 13.43 -7.84 -15.31
N VAL A 111 13.24 -7.53 -16.60
CA VAL A 111 11.97 -7.77 -17.31
C VAL A 111 11.58 -9.25 -17.25
N GLY A 112 12.55 -10.17 -17.46
CA GLY A 112 12.27 -11.61 -17.39
C GLY A 112 11.87 -12.09 -15.99
N GLU A 113 12.31 -11.42 -14.93
CA GLU A 113 11.85 -11.67 -13.56
C GLU A 113 10.40 -11.18 -13.39
N LEU A 114 10.08 -9.98 -13.88
CA LEU A 114 8.72 -9.45 -13.84
C LEU A 114 7.75 -10.35 -14.62
N GLU A 115 8.11 -10.80 -15.83
CA GLU A 115 7.29 -11.73 -16.61
C GLU A 115 7.00 -13.03 -15.85
N ARG A 116 8.00 -13.59 -15.14
CA ARG A 116 7.82 -14.77 -14.30
C ARG A 116 6.86 -14.50 -13.15
N LEU A 117 6.97 -13.33 -12.52
CA LEU A 117 6.09 -12.93 -11.43
C LEU A 117 4.68 -12.59 -11.90
N VAL A 118 4.50 -12.10 -13.12
CA VAL A 118 3.18 -11.97 -13.75
C VAL A 118 2.55 -13.35 -13.93
N ALA A 119 3.31 -14.34 -14.42
CA ALA A 119 2.81 -15.72 -14.53
C ALA A 119 2.43 -16.30 -13.14
N PHE A 120 3.23 -16.04 -12.11
CA PHE A 120 2.92 -16.39 -10.72
C PHE A 120 1.60 -15.71 -10.28
N ALA A 121 1.42 -14.41 -10.54
CA ALA A 121 0.21 -13.67 -10.16
C ALA A 121 -1.06 -14.22 -10.84
N HIS A 122 -0.96 -14.66 -12.10
CA HIS A 122 -2.05 -15.38 -12.76
C HIS A 122 -2.36 -16.72 -12.05
N GLY A 123 -1.34 -17.47 -11.65
CA GLY A 123 -1.54 -18.71 -10.86
C GLY A 123 -2.28 -18.43 -9.56
N VAL A 124 -1.89 -17.38 -8.81
CA VAL A 124 -2.58 -16.95 -7.60
C VAL A 124 -4.04 -16.59 -7.89
N ALA A 125 -4.29 -15.85 -9.00
CA ALA A 125 -5.64 -15.49 -9.39
C ALA A 125 -6.48 -16.72 -9.74
N ASP A 126 -5.92 -17.68 -10.48
CA ASP A 126 -6.61 -18.91 -10.85
C ASP A 126 -6.99 -19.76 -9.62
N ASP A 127 -6.15 -19.77 -8.58
CA ASP A 127 -6.35 -20.57 -7.37
C ASP A 127 -7.28 -19.87 -6.33
N ARG A 128 -7.27 -18.53 -6.26
CA ARG A 128 -7.94 -17.79 -5.18
C ARG A 128 -9.14 -16.97 -5.62
N VAL A 129 -9.30 -16.68 -6.92
CA VAL A 129 -10.41 -15.86 -7.40
C VAL A 129 -11.58 -16.75 -7.81
N GLU A 130 -12.60 -16.74 -6.98
CA GLU A 130 -13.88 -17.38 -7.29
C GLU A 130 -14.83 -16.36 -7.94
N GLY A 131 -15.08 -16.52 -9.24
CA GLY A 131 -16.06 -15.68 -9.94
C GLY A 131 -17.49 -16.03 -9.52
N HIS A 132 -18.20 -15.10 -8.90
CA HIS A 132 -19.60 -15.20 -8.51
C HIS A 132 -20.32 -13.85 -8.69
N GLU A 133 -21.64 -13.83 -8.56
CA GLU A 133 -22.48 -12.64 -8.86
C GLU A 133 -22.14 -11.40 -8.00
N GLN A 134 -21.55 -11.59 -6.82
CA GLN A 134 -21.12 -10.51 -5.92
C GLN A 134 -19.66 -10.12 -6.12
N HIS A 135 -18.86 -10.93 -6.83
CA HIS A 135 -17.47 -10.61 -7.10
C HIS A 135 -17.38 -9.46 -8.09
N TYR A 136 -16.74 -8.37 -7.68
CA TYR A 136 -16.55 -7.19 -8.52
C TYR A 136 -15.15 -7.17 -9.14
N GLY A 137 -14.11 -7.35 -8.32
CA GLY A 137 -12.74 -7.32 -8.78
C GLY A 137 -11.76 -7.87 -7.74
N THR A 138 -10.67 -8.41 -8.24
CA THR A 138 -9.51 -8.82 -7.44
C THR A 138 -8.25 -8.23 -8.05
N ASP A 139 -7.44 -7.56 -7.24
CA ASP A 139 -6.11 -7.10 -7.62
C ASP A 139 -5.07 -8.09 -7.09
N VAL A 140 -4.13 -8.50 -7.94
CA VAL A 140 -2.94 -9.25 -7.54
C VAL A 140 -1.72 -8.37 -7.82
N THR A 141 -1.17 -7.79 -6.77
CA THR A 141 -0.09 -6.80 -6.85
C THR A 141 1.24 -7.44 -6.46
N VAL A 142 2.21 -7.39 -7.36
CA VAL A 142 3.59 -7.81 -7.09
C VAL A 142 4.48 -6.59 -6.93
N VAL A 143 5.27 -6.58 -5.85
CA VAL A 143 6.17 -5.49 -5.49
C VAL A 143 7.60 -5.99 -5.42
N LEU A 144 8.51 -5.35 -6.16
CA LEU A 144 9.95 -5.55 -6.03
C LEU A 144 10.57 -4.31 -5.36
N VAL A 145 11.18 -4.53 -4.20
CA VAL A 145 11.99 -3.53 -3.51
C VAL A 145 13.43 -3.73 -3.96
N ALA A 146 13.97 -2.78 -4.73
CA ALA A 146 15.23 -2.89 -5.45
C ALA A 146 16.27 -1.87 -4.96
N ASP A 147 17.55 -2.13 -5.22
CA ASP A 147 18.60 -1.15 -4.98
C ASP A 147 18.58 -0.02 -6.04
N ARG A 148 18.03 -0.32 -7.23
CA ARG A 148 17.86 0.63 -8.34
C ARG A 148 16.82 0.11 -9.34
N ILE A 149 16.25 0.99 -10.15
CA ILE A 149 15.31 0.64 -11.22
C ILE A 149 15.98 0.79 -12.58
N PRO A 150 16.29 -0.30 -13.32
CA PRO A 150 16.77 -0.21 -14.70
C PRO A 150 15.70 0.41 -15.62
N GLU A 151 16.12 1.24 -16.60
CA GLU A 151 15.22 1.89 -17.56
C GLU A 151 14.27 0.91 -18.26
N SER A 152 14.79 -0.25 -18.69
CA SER A 152 13.97 -1.30 -19.31
C SER A 152 12.88 -1.89 -18.42
N VAL A 153 13.12 -1.90 -17.10
CA VAL A 153 12.16 -2.32 -16.09
C VAL A 153 11.12 -1.22 -15.88
N ALA A 154 11.55 0.04 -15.79
CA ALA A 154 10.67 1.18 -15.68
C ALA A 154 9.70 1.26 -16.87
N ASP A 155 10.21 1.17 -18.10
CA ASP A 155 9.41 1.16 -19.32
C ASP A 155 8.41 0.00 -19.36
N PHE A 156 8.84 -1.20 -18.96
CA PHE A 156 7.97 -2.38 -18.91
C PHE A 156 6.81 -2.18 -17.92
N VAL A 157 7.09 -1.68 -16.71
CA VAL A 157 6.08 -1.49 -15.65
C VAL A 157 5.12 -0.35 -16.00
N ASP A 158 5.62 0.78 -16.53
CA ASP A 158 4.78 1.92 -16.93
C ASP A 158 3.81 1.53 -18.06
N GLY A 159 4.27 0.72 -19.01
CA GLY A 159 3.46 0.19 -20.11
C GLY A 159 2.56 -0.99 -19.72
N PHE A 160 2.73 -1.57 -18.52
CA PHE A 160 2.06 -2.82 -18.14
C PHE A 160 0.56 -2.60 -17.86
N ARG A 161 -0.26 -3.43 -18.49
CA ARG A 161 -1.73 -3.48 -18.32
C ARG A 161 -2.17 -4.94 -18.46
N ASP A 162 -2.71 -5.52 -17.41
CA ASP A 162 -3.18 -6.90 -17.42
C ASP A 162 -4.48 -7.04 -16.64
N ARG A 163 -5.57 -7.22 -17.37
CA ARG A 163 -6.92 -7.36 -16.81
C ARG A 163 -7.65 -8.51 -17.47
N THR A 164 -8.10 -9.45 -16.67
CA THR A 164 -8.85 -10.63 -17.11
C THR A 164 -10.30 -10.57 -16.66
N LEU A 165 -11.23 -10.64 -17.62
CA LEU A 165 -12.67 -10.67 -17.34
C LEU A 165 -13.14 -12.08 -16.99
N LEU A 166 -13.88 -12.21 -15.89
CA LEU A 166 -14.47 -13.47 -15.44
C LEU A 166 -15.87 -13.64 -16.05
N LYS A 167 -16.11 -14.80 -16.72
CA LYS A 167 -17.37 -15.10 -17.39
C LYS A 167 -17.86 -13.93 -18.26
N PHE A 168 -16.99 -13.43 -19.13
CA PHE A 168 -17.26 -12.29 -20.01
C PHE A 168 -17.61 -10.99 -19.26
N GLY A 169 -17.14 -10.85 -18.02
CA GLY A 169 -17.40 -9.69 -17.15
C GLY A 169 -18.65 -9.80 -16.28
N TYR A 170 -19.44 -10.88 -16.40
CA TYR A 170 -20.60 -11.09 -15.53
C TYR A 170 -20.21 -11.33 -14.06
N TYR A 171 -19.01 -11.88 -13.81
CA TYR A 171 -18.49 -12.16 -12.49
C TYR A 171 -17.28 -11.28 -12.15
N GLY A 172 -17.27 -10.04 -12.68
CA GLY A 172 -16.18 -9.10 -12.43
C GLY A 172 -14.92 -9.44 -13.23
N HIS A 173 -13.78 -9.13 -12.65
CA HIS A 173 -12.46 -9.29 -13.26
C HIS A 173 -11.39 -9.52 -12.20
N TYR A 174 -10.20 -9.90 -12.62
CA TYR A 174 -8.99 -9.67 -11.84
C TYR A 174 -7.96 -8.86 -12.64
N GLU A 175 -7.10 -8.15 -11.94
CA GLU A 175 -5.99 -7.38 -12.52
C GLU A 175 -4.68 -7.82 -11.88
N VAL A 176 -3.63 -7.96 -12.71
CA VAL A 176 -2.26 -8.10 -12.22
C VAL A 176 -1.60 -6.74 -12.25
N ASN A 177 -1.02 -6.36 -11.12
CA ASN A 177 -0.34 -5.07 -10.93
C ASN A 177 1.13 -5.26 -10.58
N LEU A 178 1.97 -4.36 -11.07
CA LEU A 178 3.41 -4.35 -10.81
C LEU A 178 3.81 -3.04 -10.15
N ILE A 179 4.66 -3.14 -9.12
CA ILE A 179 5.33 -2.02 -8.48
C ILE A 179 6.82 -2.39 -8.37
N VAL A 180 7.68 -1.48 -8.78
CA VAL A 180 9.12 -1.55 -8.51
C VAL A 180 9.54 -0.27 -7.81
N VAL A 181 10.18 -0.40 -6.67
CA VAL A 181 10.58 0.73 -5.83
C VAL A 181 12.05 0.61 -5.47
N ALA A 182 12.79 1.72 -5.58
CA ALA A 182 14.16 1.88 -5.11
C ALA A 182 14.15 2.95 -4.00
N PRO A 183 14.03 2.54 -2.72
CA PRO A 183 13.84 3.47 -1.62
C PRO A 183 14.99 4.46 -1.42
N ASP A 184 16.22 4.01 -1.63
CA ASP A 184 17.44 4.82 -1.44
C ASP A 184 17.55 5.93 -2.51
N ASP A 185 16.98 5.69 -3.70
CA ASP A 185 16.92 6.66 -4.80
C ASP A 185 15.61 7.48 -4.79
N GLU A 186 14.69 7.21 -3.85
CA GLU A 186 13.34 7.79 -3.80
C GLU A 186 12.58 7.62 -5.13
N GLU A 187 12.81 6.49 -5.82
CA GLU A 187 12.23 6.19 -7.12
C GLU A 187 11.19 5.06 -7.00
N LEU A 188 10.06 5.22 -7.68
CA LEU A 188 9.02 4.20 -7.79
C LEU A 188 8.35 4.28 -9.16
N VAL A 189 8.25 3.13 -9.82
CA VAL A 189 7.42 2.93 -11.01
C VAL A 189 6.34 1.89 -10.69
N ALA A 190 5.12 2.13 -11.19
CA ALA A 190 3.99 1.25 -10.96
C ALA A 190 3.07 1.21 -12.17
N SER A 191 2.45 0.05 -12.42
CA SER A 191 1.38 -0.05 -13.41
C SER A 191 0.21 0.88 -13.02
N GLU A 192 -0.50 1.41 -14.01
CA GLU A 192 -1.56 2.42 -13.79
C GLU A 192 -2.62 1.96 -12.78
N ALA A 193 -2.86 0.65 -12.75
CA ALA A 193 -3.86 0.05 -11.92
C ALA A 193 -3.37 -0.25 -10.47
N ALA A 194 -2.10 -0.16 -10.15
CA ALA A 194 -1.55 -0.42 -8.81
C ALA A 194 -1.98 0.64 -7.77
N GLY A 195 -3.17 0.46 -7.20
CA GLY A 195 -3.77 1.42 -6.25
C GLY A 195 -2.96 1.61 -4.98
N VAL A 196 -2.27 0.55 -4.54
CA VAL A 196 -1.50 0.50 -3.30
C VAL A 196 -0.11 1.17 -3.42
N ALA A 197 0.33 1.57 -4.62
CA ALA A 197 1.68 2.12 -4.85
C ALA A 197 2.05 3.29 -3.93
N GLY A 198 1.07 4.09 -3.50
CA GLY A 198 1.29 5.20 -2.56
C GLY A 198 1.80 4.76 -1.18
N ALA A 199 1.49 3.54 -0.74
CA ALA A 199 1.98 3.01 0.54
C ALA A 199 3.50 2.79 0.53
N PHE A 200 4.08 2.55 -0.65
CA PHE A 200 5.50 2.30 -0.85
C PHE A 200 6.34 3.57 -1.06
N ARG A 201 5.73 4.75 -1.22
CA ARG A 201 6.46 6.03 -1.32
C ARG A 201 6.68 6.64 0.05
N LEU A 202 7.62 6.07 0.83
CA LEU A 202 7.85 6.52 2.20
C LEU A 202 8.42 7.94 2.29
N TRP A 203 9.03 8.46 1.24
CA TRP A 203 9.51 9.84 1.12
C TRP A 203 8.38 10.86 0.86
N GLU A 204 7.20 10.41 0.45
CA GLU A 204 6.03 11.25 0.35
C GLU A 204 5.23 11.21 1.66
N ARG A 205 4.84 12.36 2.18
CA ARG A 205 3.89 12.39 3.30
C ARG A 205 2.56 11.84 2.80
N VAL A 206 2.15 10.73 3.38
CA VAL A 206 0.75 10.33 3.27
C VAL A 206 0.02 11.16 4.32
N ASP A 207 -0.76 12.14 3.88
CA ASP A 207 -1.74 12.75 4.78
C ASP A 207 -2.59 11.62 5.36
N PRO A 208 -2.92 11.66 6.69
CA PRO A 208 -3.76 10.64 7.29
C PRO A 208 -4.97 10.44 6.38
N PRO A 209 -5.50 9.21 6.25
CA PRO A 209 -6.52 8.91 5.27
C PRO A 209 -7.71 9.84 5.51
N ASP A 210 -7.72 10.96 4.80
CA ASP A 210 -8.96 11.66 4.54
C ASP A 210 -9.90 10.58 4.01
N GLU A 211 -11.17 10.66 4.37
CA GLU A 211 -12.25 9.81 3.80
C GLU A 211 -12.12 9.64 2.27
N GLY A 212 -11.19 10.39 1.65
CA GLY A 212 -10.78 10.35 0.26
C GLY A 212 -9.92 9.17 -0.22
N PHE A 213 -9.20 8.43 0.62
CA PHE A 213 -8.43 7.27 0.12
C PHE A 213 -9.39 6.14 -0.27
N PHE A 214 -10.31 5.78 0.61
CA PHE A 214 -11.38 4.84 0.30
C PHE A 214 -12.32 5.36 -0.79
N SER A 215 -12.55 6.68 -0.86
CA SER A 215 -13.37 7.28 -1.91
C SER A 215 -12.67 7.31 -3.27
N ARG A 216 -11.34 7.37 -3.33
CA ARG A 216 -10.55 7.26 -4.58
C ARG A 216 -10.50 5.83 -5.08
N LEU A 217 -10.31 4.85 -4.19
CA LEU A 217 -10.46 3.45 -4.51
C LEU A 217 -11.87 3.20 -5.06
N ALA A 218 -12.90 3.62 -4.35
CA ALA A 218 -14.29 3.48 -4.79
C ALA A 218 -14.58 4.22 -6.12
N LYS A 219 -14.06 5.43 -6.34
CA LYS A 219 -14.27 6.19 -7.58
C LYS A 219 -13.59 5.57 -8.79
N ARG A 220 -12.48 4.85 -8.60
CA ARG A 220 -11.77 4.17 -9.68
C ARG A 220 -12.59 2.98 -10.21
N PHE A 221 -13.36 2.32 -9.35
CA PHE A 221 -14.20 1.19 -9.70
C PHE A 221 -15.61 1.59 -10.18
N TRP A 222 -15.90 2.90 -10.23
CA TRP A 222 -17.20 3.44 -10.67
C TRP A 222 -17.17 4.18 -12.02
N ARG A 223 -16.15 3.93 -12.85
CA ARG A 223 -16.08 4.44 -14.23
C ARG A 223 -16.34 3.34 -15.25
#